data_5bc25b41cadba4907bf45c42357ca6ee
#
_entry.id   5bc25b41cadba4907bf45c42357ca6ee
#
_cell.length_a   1.000
_cell.length_b   1.000
_cell.length_c   1.000
_cell.angle_alpha   90.00
_cell.angle_beta   90.00
_cell.angle_gamma   90.00
#
_symmetry.space_group_name_H-M   'P 1'
#
loop_
_entity.id
_entity.type
_entity.pdbx_description
1 polymer ?
#
loop_
_entity_poly.entity_id
_entity_poly.type
_entity_poly.pdbx_seq_one_letter_code
_entity_poly.pdbx_strand_id
1 'polypeptide(L)'
;LTVASTNVQPLLRKADGRVLFTGEEGYYRFAALSEVRLSLSRWKLRYAFGVADRFDGDSGAVQLYLGSGDLSQFPSSDTAVSATMNRSAVNRWTLEHVIPIRRGQEEGWLLLSGSLYLTRRVQQGTLTGRWQNAQFDGNLLLDTTRGLEPADTRSVGVGFHLALSVPLSEEWRFAFWGENLLGHVWQRRVQRITARVLTNTVIPDADGFLHAAPLLSGRIDILSRDLSLRRRVTLGLAHGNDAGTWLLLASQDAGWEYAAGYASERYWFLFTLPRREWQMAYRSGQWELVLGLSEIDPARARHGSVQMRWAMPVGR
;
A
#
# COMPACT_ATOMS: atom_id res chain seq x y z
N LEU A 1 -7.44 9.77 11.38
CA LEU A 1 -6.66 9.91 10.14
C LEU A 1 -5.56 8.87 10.17
N THR A 2 -5.52 7.96 9.22
CA THR A 2 -4.41 7.01 9.10
C THR A 2 -3.58 7.46 7.90
N VAL A 3 -2.36 7.89 8.13
CA VAL A 3 -1.35 8.10 7.10
C VAL A 3 -0.44 6.89 7.10
N ALA A 4 -0.47 6.10 6.04
CA ALA A 4 0.32 4.88 5.96
C ALA A 4 1.61 5.10 5.16
N SER A 5 2.58 4.40 5.60
CA SER A 5 3.98 4.18 5.24
C SER A 5 4.41 4.59 3.84
N THR A 6 5.44 5.37 3.78
CA THR A 6 6.23 5.70 2.59
C THR A 6 7.59 5.03 2.71
N ASN A 7 8.05 4.37 1.66
CA ASN A 7 9.47 4.12 1.52
C ASN A 7 10.13 5.47 1.20
N VAL A 8 10.84 6.03 2.16
CA VAL A 8 11.34 7.42 2.08
C VAL A 8 12.64 7.51 1.28
N GLN A 9 13.37 6.40 1.12
CA GLN A 9 14.67 6.42 0.44
C GLN A 9 14.62 6.90 -1.01
N PRO A 10 13.66 6.48 -1.85
CA PRO A 10 13.57 7.00 -3.22
C PRO A 10 13.16 8.47 -3.29
N LEU A 11 12.62 9.02 -2.20
CA LEU A 11 12.15 10.40 -2.12
C LEU A 11 13.16 11.35 -1.48
N LEU A 12 14.25 10.83 -0.90
CA LEU A 12 15.29 11.65 -0.30
C LEU A 12 16.19 12.22 -1.41
N ARG A 13 16.06 13.53 -1.62
CA ARG A 13 17.05 14.31 -2.39
C ARG A 13 18.12 14.82 -1.44
N LYS A 14 19.39 14.74 -1.85
CA LYS A 14 20.46 15.47 -1.17
C LYS A 14 20.19 16.97 -1.23
N ALA A 15 20.77 17.73 -0.32
CA ALA A 15 20.69 19.19 -0.30
C ALA A 15 21.24 19.83 -1.59
N ASP A 16 22.09 19.11 -2.34
CA ASP A 16 22.64 19.50 -3.65
C ASP A 16 21.72 19.15 -4.84
N GLY A 17 20.50 18.66 -4.57
CA GLY A 17 19.52 18.30 -5.60
C GLY A 17 19.71 16.90 -6.19
N ARG A 18 20.77 16.17 -5.85
CA ARG A 18 20.99 14.81 -6.36
C ARG A 18 20.10 13.81 -5.64
N VAL A 19 19.56 12.86 -6.40
CA VAL A 19 18.76 11.77 -5.85
C VAL A 19 19.66 10.72 -5.24
N LEU A 20 19.50 10.47 -3.94
CA LEU A 20 20.17 9.37 -3.25
C LEU A 20 19.40 8.09 -3.47
N PHE A 21 19.64 7.41 -4.56
CA PHE A 21 19.12 6.07 -4.77
C PHE A 21 20.28 5.09 -4.91
N THR A 22 20.38 4.15 -3.99
CA THR A 22 21.42 3.12 -3.95
C THR A 22 20.86 1.70 -4.01
N GLY A 23 19.53 1.54 -4.18
CA GLY A 23 18.87 0.24 -4.19
C GLY A 23 18.61 -0.30 -5.60
N GLU A 24 18.53 -1.63 -5.71
CA GLU A 24 18.17 -2.31 -6.95
C GLU A 24 16.67 -2.23 -7.26
N GLU A 25 15.84 -1.98 -6.24
CA GLU A 25 14.39 -1.89 -6.34
C GLU A 25 13.86 -0.74 -5.48
N GLY A 26 12.79 -0.09 -5.94
CA GLY A 26 12.10 0.94 -5.20
C GLY A 26 10.60 0.70 -5.15
N TYR A 27 10.01 0.89 -3.99
CA TYR A 27 8.57 0.92 -3.86
C TYR A 27 8.11 2.11 -3.04
N TYR A 28 6.94 2.60 -3.39
CA TYR A 28 6.28 3.68 -2.69
C TYR A 28 4.84 3.26 -2.39
N ARG A 29 4.43 3.45 -1.15
CA ARG A 29 3.02 3.32 -0.75
C ARG A 29 2.62 4.57 0.00
N PHE A 30 1.54 5.17 -0.44
CA PHE A 30 0.90 6.26 0.26
C PHE A 30 -0.58 5.92 0.44
N ALA A 31 -1.10 6.11 1.65
CA ALA A 31 -2.53 6.07 1.89
C ALA A 31 -2.89 7.16 2.89
N ALA A 32 -3.78 8.04 2.47
CA ALA A 32 -4.43 9.02 3.34
C ALA A 32 -5.89 8.61 3.46
N LEU A 33 -6.25 8.00 4.57
CA LEU A 33 -7.59 7.51 4.83
C LEU A 33 -8.15 8.17 6.08
N SER A 34 -9.36 8.69 5.98
CA SER A 34 -10.17 9.12 7.12
C SER A 34 -11.24 8.07 7.38
N GLU A 35 -11.47 7.76 8.63
CA GLU A 35 -12.43 6.76 9.03
C GLU A 35 -13.37 7.31 10.10
N VAL A 36 -14.66 7.13 9.91
CA VAL A 36 -15.70 7.37 10.93
C VAL A 36 -16.25 6.02 11.35
N ARG A 37 -16.34 5.81 12.66
CA ARG A 37 -16.83 4.57 13.25
C ARG A 37 -17.99 4.85 14.19
N LEU A 38 -19.09 4.13 13.97
CA LEU A 38 -20.24 4.08 14.87
C LEU A 38 -20.31 2.69 15.48
N SER A 39 -20.44 2.63 16.79
CA SER A 39 -20.54 1.37 17.54
C SER A 39 -21.90 1.30 18.24
N LEU A 40 -22.67 0.26 17.98
CA LEU A 40 -23.96 -0.04 18.55
C LEU A 40 -23.95 -1.47 19.11
N SER A 41 -23.65 -1.60 20.40
CA SER A 41 -23.52 -2.92 21.03
C SER A 41 -22.52 -3.82 20.29
N ARG A 42 -23.00 -4.91 19.67
CA ARG A 42 -22.18 -5.88 18.93
C ARG A 42 -21.97 -5.49 17.47
N TRP A 43 -22.64 -4.46 16.97
CA TRP A 43 -22.53 -3.99 15.61
C TRP A 43 -21.64 -2.75 15.53
N LYS A 44 -20.82 -2.70 14.51
CA LYS A 44 -19.99 -1.53 14.21
C LYS A 44 -20.15 -1.20 12.73
N LEU A 45 -20.43 0.06 12.44
CA LEU A 45 -20.44 0.60 11.09
C LEU A 45 -19.22 1.48 10.92
N ARG A 46 -18.43 1.21 9.92
CA ARG A 46 -17.26 2.03 9.55
C ARG A 46 -17.45 2.62 8.17
N TYR A 47 -17.15 3.87 8.05
CA TYR A 47 -17.02 4.54 6.75
C TYR A 47 -15.60 5.07 6.62
N ALA A 48 -14.88 4.58 5.61
CA ALA A 48 -13.53 5.02 5.30
C ALA A 48 -13.51 5.68 3.92
N PHE A 49 -12.86 6.82 3.83
CA PHE A 49 -12.67 7.54 2.56
C PHE A 49 -11.26 8.09 2.47
N GLY A 50 -10.75 8.22 1.25
CA GLY A 50 -9.41 8.73 1.03
C GLY A 50 -8.80 8.29 -0.28
N VAL A 51 -7.48 8.33 -0.33
CA VAL A 51 -6.68 7.97 -1.49
C VAL A 51 -5.64 6.94 -1.08
N ALA A 52 -5.49 5.91 -1.88
CA ALA A 52 -4.40 4.96 -1.79
C ALA A 52 -3.58 5.03 -3.08
N ASP A 53 -2.27 5.12 -2.94
CA ASP A 53 -1.31 5.17 -4.04
C ASP A 53 -0.18 4.18 -3.76
N ARG A 54 0.18 3.41 -4.76
CA ARG A 54 1.27 2.45 -4.70
C ARG A 54 2.05 2.50 -5.99
N PHE A 55 3.35 2.54 -5.86
CA PHE A 55 4.31 2.40 -6.93
C PHE A 55 5.32 1.32 -6.53
N ASP A 56 5.59 0.40 -7.44
CA ASP A 56 6.66 -0.59 -7.33
C ASP A 56 7.49 -0.48 -8.62
N GLY A 57 8.79 -0.34 -8.50
CA GLY A 57 9.69 -0.21 -9.65
C GLY A 57 11.09 -0.72 -9.36
N ASP A 58 11.80 -1.14 -10.39
CA ASP A 58 13.23 -1.37 -10.33
C ASP A 58 14.03 -0.05 -10.24
N SER A 59 15.34 -0.15 -10.12
CA SER A 59 16.21 1.02 -9.99
C SER A 59 16.09 1.98 -11.18
N GLY A 60 15.95 1.45 -12.39
CA GLY A 60 15.75 2.25 -13.60
C GLY A 60 14.42 3.02 -13.57
N ALA A 61 13.33 2.36 -13.16
CA ALA A 61 12.02 2.99 -13.06
C ALA A 61 11.98 4.08 -11.97
N VAL A 62 12.65 3.86 -10.86
CA VAL A 62 12.74 4.85 -9.77
C VAL A 62 13.56 6.06 -10.23
N GLN A 63 14.69 5.84 -10.92
CA GLN A 63 15.47 6.93 -11.49
C GLN A 63 14.65 7.73 -12.51
N LEU A 64 13.90 7.05 -13.39
CA LEU A 64 13.00 7.69 -14.34
C LEU A 64 11.93 8.54 -13.65
N TYR A 65 11.33 8.02 -12.58
CA TYR A 65 10.29 8.73 -11.83
C TYR A 65 10.83 9.96 -11.08
N LEU A 66 12.00 9.84 -10.45
CA LEU A 66 12.60 10.90 -9.64
C LEU A 66 13.43 11.89 -10.46
N GLY A 67 14.01 11.43 -11.56
CA GLY A 67 14.83 12.23 -12.47
C GLY A 67 14.03 12.98 -13.54
N SER A 68 12.70 13.07 -13.39
CA SER A 68 11.84 13.70 -14.38
C SER A 68 12.30 15.12 -14.72
N GLY A 69 12.98 15.28 -15.85
CA GLY A 69 13.49 16.53 -16.38
C GLY A 69 15.02 16.62 -16.57
N ASP A 70 15.80 15.79 -15.90
CA ASP A 70 17.27 15.81 -16.06
C ASP A 70 17.80 14.47 -16.58
N LEU A 71 17.94 14.38 -17.89
CA LEU A 71 18.44 13.19 -18.58
C LEU A 71 19.91 12.89 -18.30
N SER A 72 20.69 13.86 -17.80
CA SER A 72 22.10 13.67 -17.47
C SER A 72 22.32 12.76 -16.26
N GLN A 73 21.28 12.53 -15.47
CA GLN A 73 21.31 11.65 -14.29
C GLN A 73 21.04 10.17 -14.62
N PHE A 74 20.68 9.87 -15.87
CA PHE A 74 20.46 8.48 -16.27
C PHE A 74 21.79 7.78 -16.55
N PRO A 75 21.92 6.51 -16.15
CA PRO A 75 23.12 5.75 -16.45
C PRO A 75 23.30 5.65 -17.97
N SER A 76 24.54 5.80 -18.42
CA SER A 76 24.93 5.57 -19.82
C SER A 76 24.86 4.10 -20.23
N SER A 77 24.67 3.21 -19.26
CA SER A 77 24.60 1.76 -19.45
C SER A 77 23.17 1.29 -19.76
N ASP A 78 23.07 0.17 -20.47
CA ASP A 78 21.79 -0.52 -20.71
C ASP A 78 21.11 -0.85 -19.38
N THR A 79 19.95 -0.24 -19.15
CA THR A 79 19.22 -0.38 -17.89
C THR A 79 17.79 -0.83 -18.17
N ALA A 80 17.39 -1.96 -17.60
CA ALA A 80 16.00 -2.40 -17.61
C ALA A 80 15.15 -1.44 -16.76
N VAL A 81 13.94 -1.20 -17.21
CA VAL A 81 12.94 -0.37 -16.50
C VAL A 81 11.66 -1.16 -16.38
N SER A 82 11.23 -1.38 -15.15
CA SER A 82 9.96 -2.02 -14.86
C SER A 82 9.28 -1.29 -13.72
N ALA A 83 8.07 -0.80 -13.96
CA ALA A 83 7.27 -0.11 -12.95
C ALA A 83 5.82 -0.59 -12.95
N THR A 84 5.25 -0.63 -11.78
CA THR A 84 3.81 -0.84 -11.57
C THR A 84 3.27 0.28 -10.70
N MET A 85 2.19 0.90 -11.13
CA MET A 85 1.50 1.95 -10.39
C MET A 85 0.05 1.56 -10.14
N ASN A 86 -0.42 1.84 -8.93
CA ASN A 86 -1.83 1.68 -8.58
C ASN A 86 -2.27 2.84 -7.68
N ARG A 87 -3.16 3.68 -8.21
CA ARG A 87 -3.77 4.78 -7.47
C ARG A 87 -5.28 4.63 -7.49
N SER A 88 -5.91 4.74 -6.34
CA SER A 88 -7.36 4.67 -6.22
C SER A 88 -7.89 5.65 -5.18
N ALA A 89 -9.02 6.27 -5.48
CA ALA A 89 -9.83 6.93 -4.47
C ALA A 89 -10.73 5.88 -3.84
N VAL A 90 -10.64 5.74 -2.52
CA VAL A 90 -11.34 4.71 -1.75
C VAL A 90 -12.50 5.34 -1.00
N ASN A 91 -13.70 4.82 -1.20
CA ASN A 91 -14.85 4.99 -0.32
C ASN A 91 -15.30 3.60 0.06
N ARG A 92 -15.27 3.29 1.35
CA ARG A 92 -15.60 1.96 1.85
C ARG A 92 -16.55 2.06 3.05
N TRP A 93 -17.68 1.40 2.93
CA TRP A 93 -18.58 1.12 4.05
C TRP A 93 -18.30 -0.29 4.54
N THR A 94 -18.14 -0.48 5.84
CA THR A 94 -17.92 -1.80 6.43
C THR A 94 -18.89 -1.97 7.59
N LEU A 95 -19.69 -3.02 7.52
CA LEU A 95 -20.54 -3.47 8.62
C LEU A 95 -19.84 -4.64 9.31
N GLU A 96 -19.68 -4.55 10.61
CA GLU A 96 -19.02 -5.55 11.45
C GLU A 96 -19.98 -6.05 12.51
N HIS A 97 -19.92 -7.35 12.77
CA HIS A 97 -20.62 -8.00 13.88
C HIS A 97 -19.63 -8.77 14.74
N VAL A 98 -19.62 -8.46 16.03
CA VAL A 98 -18.74 -9.11 17.01
C VAL A 98 -19.55 -10.14 17.80
N ILE A 99 -19.11 -11.38 17.75
CA ILE A 99 -19.68 -12.50 18.49
C ILE A 99 -18.69 -12.86 19.59
N PRO A 100 -19.07 -12.69 20.88
CA PRO A 100 -18.22 -13.11 21.98
C PRO A 100 -18.14 -14.63 22.03
N ILE A 101 -16.94 -15.15 22.29
CA ILE A 101 -16.67 -16.56 22.50
C ILE A 101 -16.17 -16.70 23.94
N ARG A 102 -16.82 -17.58 24.72
CA ARG A 102 -16.38 -17.85 26.09
C ARG A 102 -15.83 -19.26 26.20
N ARG A 103 -14.68 -19.39 26.83
CA ARG A 103 -14.04 -20.65 27.15
C ARG A 103 -13.64 -20.62 28.64
N GLY A 104 -14.48 -21.16 29.48
CA GLY A 104 -14.31 -21.01 30.93
C GLY A 104 -14.49 -19.56 31.38
N GLN A 105 -13.48 -19.00 32.04
CA GLN A 105 -13.44 -17.59 32.45
C GLN A 105 -12.82 -16.69 31.38
N GLU A 106 -12.19 -17.29 30.36
CA GLU A 106 -11.52 -16.56 29.29
C GLU A 106 -12.47 -16.10 28.20
N GLU A 107 -12.30 -14.86 27.75
CA GLU A 107 -13.10 -14.27 26.68
C GLU A 107 -12.32 -14.17 25.38
N GLY A 108 -12.91 -14.70 24.32
CA GLY A 108 -12.50 -14.52 22.93
C GLY A 108 -13.59 -13.83 22.13
N TRP A 109 -13.36 -13.65 20.86
CA TRP A 109 -14.34 -13.05 19.95
C TRP A 109 -14.15 -13.53 18.51
N LEU A 110 -15.24 -13.57 17.78
CA LEU A 110 -15.32 -13.73 16.34
C LEU A 110 -15.90 -12.46 15.74
N LEU A 111 -15.23 -11.89 14.75
CA LEU A 111 -15.71 -10.73 14.00
C LEU A 111 -16.02 -11.17 12.58
N LEU A 112 -17.24 -10.96 12.18
CA LEU A 112 -17.69 -11.10 10.80
C LEU A 112 -17.89 -9.71 10.22
N SER A 113 -17.35 -9.43 9.03
CA SER A 113 -17.61 -8.14 8.42
C SER A 113 -17.76 -8.22 6.92
N GLY A 114 -18.68 -7.38 6.41
CA GLY A 114 -18.90 -7.14 5.00
C GLY A 114 -18.54 -5.70 4.63
N SER A 115 -17.86 -5.52 3.51
CA SER A 115 -17.51 -4.21 2.99
C SER A 115 -18.13 -3.95 1.64
N LEU A 116 -18.64 -2.73 1.45
CA LEU A 116 -19.05 -2.16 0.17
C LEU A 116 -18.00 -1.12 -0.25
N TYR A 117 -17.40 -1.33 -1.41
CA TYR A 117 -16.43 -0.43 -2.01
C TYR A 117 -17.08 0.41 -3.09
N LEU A 118 -16.90 1.72 -3.01
CA LEU A 118 -17.35 2.67 -4.03
C LEU A 118 -16.13 3.46 -4.48
N THR A 119 -15.56 3.07 -5.60
CA THR A 119 -14.36 3.71 -6.14
C THR A 119 -14.71 4.52 -7.38
N ARG A 120 -14.34 5.79 -7.39
CA ARG A 120 -14.63 6.69 -8.51
C ARG A 120 -13.44 6.94 -9.42
N ARG A 121 -12.23 6.85 -8.86
CA ARG A 121 -11.00 7.11 -9.61
C ARG A 121 -10.06 5.94 -9.43
N VAL A 122 -9.64 5.38 -10.54
CA VAL A 122 -8.67 4.32 -10.61
C VAL A 122 -7.61 4.71 -11.63
N GLN A 123 -6.37 4.50 -11.29
CA GLN A 123 -5.26 4.58 -12.21
C GLN A 123 -4.32 3.43 -11.86
N GLN A 124 -4.21 2.46 -12.76
CA GLN A 124 -3.37 1.29 -12.59
C GLN A 124 -2.60 1.05 -13.87
N GLY A 125 -1.29 0.94 -13.77
CA GLY A 125 -0.48 0.76 -14.96
C GLY A 125 0.80 -0.01 -14.71
N THR A 126 1.34 -0.51 -15.80
CA THR A 126 2.67 -1.10 -15.87
C THR A 126 3.45 -0.43 -16.99
N LEU A 127 4.70 -0.12 -16.71
CA LEU A 127 5.67 0.36 -17.68
C LEU A 127 6.82 -0.64 -17.68
N THR A 128 7.17 -1.16 -18.84
CA THR A 128 8.32 -2.06 -19.02
C THR A 128 9.11 -1.64 -20.23
N GLY A 129 10.44 -1.64 -20.14
CA GLY A 129 11.29 -1.25 -21.25
C GLY A 129 12.77 -1.28 -20.92
N ARG A 130 13.53 -0.61 -21.77
CA ARG A 130 14.97 -0.46 -21.60
C ARG A 130 15.40 0.97 -21.86
N TRP A 131 16.36 1.40 -21.10
CA TRP A 131 17.08 2.65 -21.30
C TRP A 131 18.44 2.34 -21.92
N GLN A 132 18.68 2.78 -23.15
CA GLN A 132 19.95 2.59 -23.87
C GLN A 132 20.29 3.86 -24.64
N ASN A 133 21.58 4.25 -24.64
CA ASN A 133 22.06 5.39 -25.42
C ASN A 133 21.24 6.67 -25.24
N ALA A 134 20.90 7.00 -24.02
CA ALA A 134 20.02 8.12 -23.65
C ALA A 134 18.60 8.06 -24.24
N GLN A 135 18.13 6.88 -24.63
CA GLN A 135 16.80 6.66 -25.18
C GLN A 135 16.08 5.58 -24.37
N PHE A 136 14.77 5.78 -24.17
CA PHE A 136 13.88 4.79 -23.59
C PHE A 136 13.02 4.16 -24.71
N ASP A 137 12.98 2.85 -24.75
CA ASP A 137 12.05 2.06 -25.55
C ASP A 137 11.30 1.11 -24.64
N GLY A 138 9.99 1.23 -24.61
CA GLY A 138 9.19 0.46 -23.69
C GLY A 138 7.71 0.40 -24.02
N ASN A 139 6.99 -0.38 -23.24
CA ASN A 139 5.55 -0.58 -23.37
C ASN A 139 4.84 -0.05 -22.11
N LEU A 140 3.79 0.71 -22.34
CA LEU A 140 2.87 1.21 -21.32
C LEU A 140 1.54 0.51 -21.45
N LEU A 141 1.08 -0.08 -20.35
CA LEU A 141 -0.31 -0.48 -20.16
C LEU A 141 -0.88 0.35 -19.00
N LEU A 142 -1.85 1.20 -19.28
CA LEU A 142 -2.43 2.07 -18.27
C LEU A 142 -3.96 1.98 -18.31
N ASP A 143 -4.55 1.51 -17.24
CA ASP A 143 -5.99 1.55 -16.99
C ASP A 143 -6.31 2.76 -16.14
N THR A 144 -7.14 3.67 -16.64
CA THR A 144 -7.46 4.91 -15.95
C THR A 144 -8.92 5.31 -16.13
N THR A 145 -9.47 5.94 -15.12
CA THR A 145 -10.76 6.62 -15.19
C THR A 145 -10.61 8.14 -15.38
N ARG A 146 -9.37 8.61 -15.53
CA ARG A 146 -9.08 10.04 -15.77
C ARG A 146 -9.53 10.41 -17.18
N GLY A 147 -10.21 11.54 -17.30
CA GLY A 147 -10.74 12.02 -18.61
C GLY A 147 -12.10 11.44 -18.99
N LEU A 148 -12.67 10.53 -18.19
CA LEU A 148 -14.04 10.05 -18.35
C LEU A 148 -14.99 10.81 -17.40
N GLU A 149 -16.26 10.90 -17.80
CA GLU A 149 -17.30 11.49 -16.97
C GLU A 149 -17.43 10.74 -15.63
N PRO A 150 -17.47 11.43 -14.47
CA PRO A 150 -17.52 10.78 -13.15
C PRO A 150 -18.74 9.88 -12.96
N ALA A 151 -19.85 10.17 -13.64
CA ALA A 151 -21.07 9.36 -13.59
C ALA A 151 -20.87 7.98 -14.22
N ASP A 152 -20.01 7.90 -15.24
CA ASP A 152 -19.77 6.67 -16.01
C ASP A 152 -18.71 5.75 -15.39
N THR A 153 -17.89 6.29 -14.49
CA THR A 153 -16.70 5.58 -13.95
C THR A 153 -16.92 4.97 -12.57
N ARG A 154 -18.18 4.82 -12.15
CA ARG A 154 -18.51 4.22 -10.86
C ARG A 154 -18.09 2.75 -10.83
N SER A 155 -17.20 2.41 -9.93
CA SER A 155 -16.83 1.04 -9.59
C SER A 155 -17.50 0.66 -8.28
N VAL A 156 -18.13 -0.48 -8.25
CA VAL A 156 -18.78 -1.04 -7.06
C VAL A 156 -18.08 -2.35 -6.73
N GLY A 157 -17.79 -2.58 -5.48
CA GLY A 157 -17.21 -3.84 -5.04
C GLY A 157 -17.74 -4.27 -3.70
N VAL A 158 -17.62 -5.55 -3.42
CA VAL A 158 -17.97 -6.16 -2.14
C VAL A 158 -16.77 -6.94 -1.61
N GLY A 159 -16.63 -7.00 -0.30
CA GLY A 159 -15.61 -7.79 0.35
C GLY A 159 -16.13 -8.41 1.64
N PHE A 160 -15.68 -9.61 1.93
CA PHE A 160 -15.96 -10.31 3.18
C PHE A 160 -14.67 -10.48 3.96
N HIS A 161 -14.75 -10.20 5.27
CA HIS A 161 -13.62 -10.31 6.18
C HIS A 161 -14.04 -11.11 7.42
N LEU A 162 -13.10 -11.81 7.99
CA LEU A 162 -13.29 -12.62 9.18
C LEU A 162 -12.08 -12.42 10.09
N ALA A 163 -12.34 -12.18 11.37
CA ALA A 163 -11.30 -12.20 12.38
C ALA A 163 -11.74 -12.99 13.60
N LEU A 164 -10.80 -13.68 14.21
CA LEU A 164 -11.01 -14.53 15.35
C LEU A 164 -9.90 -14.31 16.36
N SER A 165 -10.26 -14.23 17.64
CA SER A 165 -9.29 -14.27 18.73
C SER A 165 -9.83 -15.17 19.82
N VAL A 166 -9.12 -16.26 20.13
CA VAL A 166 -9.52 -17.24 21.13
C VAL A 166 -8.39 -17.51 22.11
N PRO A 167 -8.69 -17.56 23.42
CA PRO A 167 -7.74 -18.03 24.40
C PRO A 167 -7.53 -19.55 24.22
N LEU A 168 -6.29 -19.97 24.21
CA LEU A 168 -5.90 -21.38 24.26
C LEU A 168 -5.67 -21.83 25.71
N SER A 169 -5.06 -20.95 26.51
CA SER A 169 -4.89 -21.04 27.98
C SER A 169 -4.84 -19.63 28.56
N GLU A 170 -4.61 -19.51 29.87
CA GLU A 170 -4.48 -18.21 30.57
C GLU A 170 -3.39 -17.30 29.96
N GLU A 171 -2.31 -17.89 29.44
CA GLU A 171 -1.19 -17.15 28.87
C GLU A 171 -1.16 -17.17 27.34
N TRP A 172 -1.85 -18.11 26.69
CA TRP A 172 -1.78 -18.29 25.26
C TRP A 172 -3.08 -17.89 24.56
N ARG A 173 -2.92 -17.12 23.48
CA ARG A 173 -4.04 -16.67 22.63
C ARG A 173 -3.70 -16.91 21.16
N PHE A 174 -4.65 -17.51 20.46
CA PHE A 174 -4.62 -17.62 19.00
C PHE A 174 -5.41 -16.50 18.35
N ALA A 175 -4.93 -15.98 17.23
CA ALA A 175 -5.62 -15.00 16.42
C ALA A 175 -5.59 -15.39 14.94
N PHE A 176 -6.68 -15.13 14.27
CA PHE A 176 -6.81 -15.23 12.82
C PHE A 176 -7.38 -13.93 12.28
N TRP A 177 -6.85 -13.48 11.17
CA TRP A 177 -7.34 -12.31 10.46
C TRP A 177 -7.35 -12.56 8.97
N GLY A 178 -8.55 -12.55 8.35
CA GLY A 178 -8.75 -12.72 6.91
C GLY A 178 -9.41 -11.49 6.31
N GLU A 179 -8.71 -10.80 5.41
CA GLU A 179 -9.23 -9.67 4.66
C GLU A 179 -9.57 -10.10 3.24
N ASN A 180 -10.71 -9.62 2.73
CA ASN A 180 -11.18 -9.92 1.38
C ASN A 180 -11.14 -11.41 1.04
N LEU A 181 -11.54 -12.27 2.00
CA LEU A 181 -11.60 -13.72 1.80
C LEU A 181 -12.46 -14.06 0.60
N LEU A 182 -13.55 -13.32 0.44
CA LEU A 182 -14.35 -13.22 -0.78
C LEU A 182 -14.44 -11.74 -1.11
N GLY A 183 -13.92 -11.34 -2.27
CA GLY A 183 -13.94 -9.93 -2.62
C GLY A 183 -13.88 -9.71 -4.12
N HIS A 184 -14.73 -8.81 -4.62
CA HIS A 184 -14.87 -8.52 -6.01
C HIS A 184 -15.21 -7.06 -6.26
N VAL A 185 -14.68 -6.48 -7.33
CA VAL A 185 -14.95 -5.10 -7.77
C VAL A 185 -15.32 -5.10 -9.23
N TRP A 186 -16.50 -4.58 -9.54
CA TRP A 186 -16.99 -4.37 -10.88
C TRP A 186 -16.69 -2.93 -11.31
N GLN A 187 -15.85 -2.79 -12.34
CA GLN A 187 -15.51 -1.50 -12.94
C GLN A 187 -16.17 -1.37 -14.31
N ARG A 188 -17.09 -0.44 -14.45
CA ARG A 188 -17.94 -0.36 -15.67
C ARG A 188 -17.22 0.28 -16.84
N ARG A 189 -16.54 1.38 -16.67
CA ARG A 189 -15.87 2.10 -17.77
C ARG A 189 -14.47 2.49 -17.33
N VAL A 190 -13.50 1.86 -17.94
CA VAL A 190 -12.08 2.13 -17.71
C VAL A 190 -11.44 2.34 -19.08
N GLN A 191 -10.70 3.39 -19.21
CA GLN A 191 -9.88 3.67 -20.37
C GLN A 191 -8.59 2.85 -20.24
N ARG A 192 -8.38 1.92 -21.17
CA ARG A 192 -7.12 1.20 -21.29
C ARG A 192 -6.28 1.83 -22.38
N ILE A 193 -5.12 2.31 -22.01
CA ILE A 193 -4.12 2.86 -22.89
C ILE A 193 -3.03 1.79 -23.05
N THR A 194 -2.87 1.27 -24.24
CA THR A 194 -1.76 0.39 -24.61
C THR A 194 -0.89 1.15 -25.59
N ALA A 195 0.33 1.49 -25.20
CA ALA A 195 1.20 2.30 -26.01
C ALA A 195 2.64 1.82 -25.95
N ARG A 196 3.37 2.01 -27.06
CA ARG A 196 4.82 2.00 -27.09
C ARG A 196 5.31 3.40 -26.75
N VAL A 197 6.28 3.49 -25.88
CA VAL A 197 6.90 4.73 -25.42
C VAL A 197 8.32 4.77 -25.98
N LEU A 198 8.61 5.76 -26.79
CA LEU A 198 9.96 6.00 -27.36
C LEU A 198 10.38 7.40 -27.00
N THR A 199 11.60 7.55 -26.48
CA THR A 199 12.19 8.87 -26.17
C THR A 199 13.36 9.17 -27.14
N ASN A 200 13.09 9.04 -28.45
CA ASN A 200 14.09 9.30 -29.47
C ASN A 200 13.97 10.69 -30.12
N THR A 201 13.00 11.48 -29.69
CA THR A 201 12.76 12.81 -30.24
C THR A 201 13.28 13.84 -29.25
N VAL A 202 14.19 14.66 -29.72
CA VAL A 202 14.75 15.79 -28.97
C VAL A 202 14.08 17.07 -29.46
N ILE A 203 13.44 17.80 -28.54
CA ILE A 203 12.77 19.07 -28.81
C ILE A 203 13.49 20.17 -28.03
N PRO A 204 13.93 21.27 -28.68
CA PRO A 204 14.46 22.40 -27.94
C PRO A 204 13.34 23.10 -27.16
N ASP A 205 13.60 23.51 -25.92
CA ASP A 205 12.74 24.38 -25.15
C ASP A 205 12.88 25.84 -25.55
N ALA A 206 12.16 26.72 -24.85
CA ALA A 206 12.20 28.17 -25.11
C ALA A 206 13.59 28.78 -24.89
N ASP A 207 14.46 28.14 -24.11
CA ASP A 207 15.82 28.58 -23.77
C ASP A 207 16.88 27.88 -24.66
N GLY A 208 16.43 27.02 -25.58
CA GLY A 208 17.30 26.31 -26.54
C GLY A 208 17.91 25.00 -25.98
N PHE A 209 17.53 24.57 -24.77
CA PHE A 209 17.96 23.30 -24.25
C PHE A 209 17.17 22.15 -24.88
N LEU A 210 17.89 21.06 -25.19
CA LEU A 210 17.33 19.89 -25.83
C LEU A 210 16.68 18.98 -24.79
N HIS A 211 15.37 18.80 -24.88
CA HIS A 211 14.62 17.84 -24.03
C HIS A 211 14.16 16.64 -24.85
N ALA A 212 14.26 15.44 -24.28
CA ALA A 212 13.66 14.26 -24.89
C ALA A 212 12.13 14.34 -24.78
N ALA A 213 11.45 14.38 -25.91
CA ALA A 213 9.99 14.28 -25.94
C ALA A 213 9.59 12.81 -26.14
N PRO A 214 8.79 12.22 -25.23
CA PRO A 214 8.31 10.87 -25.40
C PRO A 214 7.34 10.80 -26.58
N LEU A 215 7.59 9.94 -27.54
CA LEU A 215 6.63 9.57 -28.57
C LEU A 215 5.78 8.41 -28.04
N LEU A 216 4.48 8.64 -27.91
CA LEU A 216 3.49 7.62 -27.54
C LEU A 216 2.76 7.18 -28.80
N SER A 217 2.94 5.92 -29.19
CA SER A 217 2.15 5.30 -30.26
C SER A 217 1.36 4.12 -29.69
N GLY A 218 0.03 4.13 -29.87
CA GLY A 218 -0.79 3.08 -29.30
C GLY A 218 -2.28 3.29 -29.54
N ARG A 219 -3.07 2.59 -28.75
CA ARG A 219 -4.53 2.66 -28.82
C ARG A 219 -5.14 2.90 -27.45
N ILE A 220 -6.35 3.42 -27.46
CA ILE A 220 -7.17 3.64 -26.29
C ILE A 220 -8.45 2.83 -26.47
N ASP A 221 -8.71 1.92 -25.55
CA ASP A 221 -9.93 1.12 -25.50
C ASP A 221 -10.75 1.52 -24.27
N ILE A 222 -12.08 1.53 -24.38
CA ILE A 222 -12.97 1.65 -23.23
C ILE A 222 -13.51 0.27 -22.92
N LEU A 223 -13.27 -0.21 -21.71
CA LEU A 223 -13.66 -1.55 -21.29
C LEU A 223 -14.31 -1.57 -19.93
N SER A 224 -15.10 -2.61 -19.68
CA SER A 224 -15.55 -2.98 -18.33
C SER A 224 -14.71 -4.15 -17.87
N ARG A 225 -14.40 -4.21 -16.61
CA ARG A 225 -13.61 -5.31 -16.04
C ARG A 225 -14.06 -5.66 -14.63
N ASP A 226 -13.81 -6.91 -14.30
CA ASP A 226 -14.02 -7.48 -13.00
C ASP A 226 -12.67 -7.76 -12.35
N LEU A 227 -12.51 -7.31 -11.11
CA LEU A 227 -11.29 -7.47 -10.35
C LEU A 227 -11.58 -8.22 -9.06
N SER A 228 -10.84 -9.27 -8.82
CA SER A 228 -10.82 -9.89 -7.49
C SER A 228 -10.02 -9.01 -6.53
N LEU A 229 -10.60 -8.72 -5.37
CA LEU A 229 -9.87 -8.05 -4.29
C LEU A 229 -8.79 -9.00 -3.75
N ARG A 230 -7.63 -8.45 -3.52
CA ARG A 230 -6.51 -9.21 -2.99
C ARG A 230 -6.83 -9.74 -1.60
N ARG A 231 -6.72 -11.04 -1.45
CA ARG A 231 -6.88 -11.73 -0.16
C ARG A 231 -5.64 -11.52 0.68
N ARG A 232 -5.85 -11.32 1.97
CA ARG A 232 -4.79 -11.35 2.96
C ARG A 232 -5.22 -12.19 4.14
N VAL A 233 -4.37 -13.11 4.55
CA VAL A 233 -4.59 -13.96 5.72
C VAL A 233 -3.44 -13.77 6.69
N THR A 234 -3.75 -13.57 7.95
CA THR A 234 -2.75 -13.48 9.03
C THR A 234 -3.16 -14.45 10.14
N LEU A 235 -2.22 -15.27 10.55
CA LEU A 235 -2.31 -16.12 11.73
C LEU A 235 -1.42 -15.52 12.81
N GLY A 236 -1.88 -15.55 14.05
CA GLY A 236 -1.14 -15.02 15.18
C GLY A 236 -1.19 -15.98 16.37
N LEU A 237 -0.09 -16.06 17.07
CA LEU A 237 0.01 -16.69 18.37
C LEU A 237 0.63 -15.68 19.33
N ALA A 238 -0.05 -15.47 20.46
CA ALA A 238 0.38 -14.55 21.50
C ALA A 238 0.58 -15.31 22.81
N HIS A 239 1.67 -14.99 23.52
CA HIS A 239 1.99 -15.53 24.83
C HIS A 239 2.37 -14.38 25.76
N GLY A 240 1.70 -14.26 26.87
CA GLY A 240 2.01 -13.23 27.85
C GLY A 240 0.86 -12.92 28.79
N ASN A 241 1.06 -11.86 29.57
CA ASN A 241 0.15 -11.35 30.57
C ASN A 241 -0.01 -9.83 30.43
N ASP A 242 -0.61 -9.18 31.42
CA ASP A 242 -0.86 -7.74 31.41
C ASP A 242 0.42 -6.88 31.31
N ALA A 243 1.58 -7.41 31.75
CA ALA A 243 2.86 -6.70 31.67
C ALA A 243 3.45 -6.68 30.26
N GLY A 244 3.13 -7.70 29.45
CA GLY A 244 3.56 -7.75 28.06
C GLY A 244 3.34 -9.08 27.40
N THR A 245 3.31 -9.05 26.08
CA THR A 245 2.91 -10.18 25.24
C THR A 245 3.91 -10.41 24.12
N TRP A 246 4.43 -11.62 24.00
CA TRP A 246 5.18 -12.08 22.84
C TRP A 246 4.23 -12.44 21.70
N LEU A 247 4.61 -12.09 20.48
CA LEU A 247 3.78 -12.27 19.28
C LEU A 247 4.57 -13.06 18.24
N LEU A 248 3.90 -14.06 17.67
CA LEU A 248 4.34 -14.73 16.45
C LEU A 248 3.23 -14.59 15.41
N LEU A 249 3.58 -14.09 14.24
CA LEU A 249 2.64 -13.85 13.15
C LEU A 249 3.11 -14.53 11.88
N ALA A 250 2.16 -15.09 11.13
CA ALA A 250 2.37 -15.56 9.78
C ALA A 250 1.31 -14.92 8.88
N SER A 251 1.73 -14.24 7.84
CA SER A 251 0.85 -13.47 6.96
C SER A 251 1.05 -13.91 5.51
N GLN A 252 -0.02 -14.13 4.80
CA GLN A 252 -0.01 -14.40 3.37
C GLN A 252 -0.70 -13.26 2.64
N ASP A 253 0.04 -12.60 1.76
CA ASP A 253 -0.46 -11.58 0.83
C ASP A 253 0.09 -11.88 -0.58
N ALA A 254 1.24 -11.34 -1.00
CA ALA A 254 1.94 -11.72 -2.24
C ALA A 254 2.86 -12.93 -2.06
N GLY A 255 3.15 -13.29 -0.85
CA GLY A 255 3.99 -14.39 -0.39
C GLY A 255 3.76 -14.57 1.10
N TRP A 256 4.45 -15.54 1.71
CA TRP A 256 4.44 -15.71 3.14
C TRP A 256 5.42 -14.75 3.80
N GLU A 257 4.93 -14.05 4.80
CA GLU A 257 5.71 -13.19 5.70
C GLU A 257 5.54 -13.70 7.12
N TYR A 258 6.64 -13.78 7.85
CA TYR A 258 6.65 -14.19 9.24
C TYR A 258 7.14 -13.04 10.09
N ALA A 259 6.57 -12.85 11.25
CA ALA A 259 7.02 -11.84 12.16
C ALA A 259 7.02 -12.35 13.59
N ALA A 260 8.00 -11.90 14.36
CA ALA A 260 8.09 -12.12 15.78
C ALA A 260 8.30 -10.80 16.50
N GLY A 261 7.71 -10.65 17.66
CA GLY A 261 7.82 -9.40 18.40
C GLY A 261 7.28 -9.44 19.80
N TYR A 262 7.25 -8.27 20.40
CA TYR A 262 6.79 -8.04 21.74
C TYR A 262 5.87 -6.82 21.78
N ALA A 263 4.81 -6.88 22.52
CA ALA A 263 3.87 -5.80 22.74
C ALA A 263 3.62 -5.59 24.23
N SER A 264 3.62 -4.33 24.65
CA SER A 264 3.15 -3.88 25.94
C SER A 264 2.05 -2.84 25.75
N GLU A 265 1.54 -2.27 26.83
CA GLU A 265 0.49 -1.25 26.76
C GLU A 265 0.86 -0.06 25.86
N ARG A 266 2.11 0.39 25.92
CA ARG A 266 2.58 1.61 25.24
C ARG A 266 3.47 1.36 24.03
N TYR A 267 4.13 0.22 23.99
CA TYR A 267 5.13 -0.07 22.96
C TYR A 267 4.85 -1.42 22.33
N TRP A 268 5.10 -1.54 21.06
CA TRP A 268 5.28 -2.84 20.44
C TRP A 268 6.46 -2.78 19.47
N PHE A 269 7.04 -3.94 19.30
CA PHE A 269 8.20 -4.16 18.48
C PHE A 269 7.98 -5.44 17.68
N LEU A 270 8.28 -5.42 16.39
CA LEU A 270 8.07 -6.53 15.48
C LEU A 270 9.23 -6.64 14.51
N PHE A 271 9.72 -7.83 14.29
CA PHE A 271 10.68 -8.15 13.25
C PHE A 271 10.04 -9.06 12.21
N THR A 272 10.12 -8.70 10.92
CA THR A 272 9.42 -9.36 9.82
C THR A 272 10.40 -10.02 8.86
N LEU A 273 10.13 -11.27 8.47
CA LEU A 273 10.85 -12.03 7.45
C LEU A 273 9.92 -12.31 6.25
N PRO A 274 10.41 -12.41 5.00
CA PRO A 274 11.82 -12.30 4.57
C PRO A 274 12.36 -10.88 4.41
N ARG A 275 11.52 -9.86 4.59
CA ARG A 275 11.91 -8.46 4.34
C ARG A 275 12.99 -7.93 5.26
N ARG A 276 13.26 -8.63 6.38
CA ARG A 276 14.18 -8.21 7.45
C ARG A 276 13.85 -6.80 7.97
N GLU A 277 12.58 -6.51 8.07
CA GLU A 277 12.07 -5.20 8.50
C GLU A 277 11.81 -5.19 10.00
N TRP A 278 12.34 -4.18 10.67
CA TRP A 278 12.06 -3.86 12.04
C TRP A 278 10.95 -2.83 12.12
N GLN A 279 9.93 -3.13 12.89
CA GLN A 279 8.85 -2.20 13.16
C GLN A 279 8.77 -1.94 14.65
N MET A 280 8.64 -0.70 15.02
CA MET A 280 8.40 -0.28 16.39
C MET A 280 7.26 0.72 16.43
N ALA A 281 6.43 0.63 17.46
CA ALA A 281 5.39 1.60 17.67
C ALA A 281 5.40 2.12 19.11
N TYR A 282 4.98 3.35 19.20
CA TYR A 282 4.68 4.01 20.47
C TYR A 282 3.24 4.50 20.46
N ARG A 283 2.52 4.17 21.54
CA ARG A 283 1.14 4.59 21.75
C ARG A 283 1.04 5.50 22.95
N SER A 284 0.44 6.67 22.78
CA SER A 284 0.17 7.62 23.85
C SER A 284 -1.23 8.19 23.68
N GLY A 285 -2.14 7.80 24.57
CA GLY A 285 -3.54 8.21 24.51
C GLY A 285 -4.18 7.88 23.19
N GLN A 286 -4.49 8.91 22.41
CA GLN A 286 -5.17 8.80 21.10
C GLN A 286 -4.21 8.65 19.92
N TRP A 287 -2.91 8.72 20.14
CA TRP A 287 -1.89 8.69 19.12
C TRP A 287 -1.15 7.35 19.10
N GLU A 288 -0.88 6.87 17.92
CA GLU A 288 0.05 5.77 17.68
C GLU A 288 0.99 6.16 16.54
N LEU A 289 2.28 6.12 16.82
CA LEU A 289 3.34 6.31 15.85
C LEU A 289 4.01 4.97 15.61
N VAL A 290 4.07 4.55 14.34
CA VAL A 290 4.76 3.32 13.91
C VAL A 290 5.91 3.71 13.00
N LEU A 291 7.09 3.22 13.30
CA LEU A 291 8.29 3.35 12.49
C LEU A 291 8.72 1.96 12.02
N GLY A 292 9.04 1.83 10.75
CA GLY A 292 9.58 0.60 10.18
C GLY A 292 10.90 0.89 9.45
N LEU A 293 11.88 0.02 9.63
CA LEU A 293 13.20 0.13 9.01
C LEU A 293 13.66 -1.25 8.56
N SER A 294 14.30 -1.36 7.39
CA SER A 294 14.91 -2.61 6.92
C SER A 294 16.20 -2.97 7.70
N GLU A 295 16.81 -2.01 8.37
CA GLU A 295 17.96 -2.19 9.25
C GLU A 295 17.80 -1.29 10.48
N ILE A 296 18.38 -1.71 11.61
CA ILE A 296 18.32 -0.92 12.87
C ILE A 296 19.04 0.42 12.72
N ASP A 297 20.13 0.44 11.92
CA ASP A 297 20.84 1.67 11.60
C ASP A 297 20.10 2.42 10.46
N PRO A 298 19.47 3.57 10.73
CA PRO A 298 18.74 4.33 9.73
C PRO A 298 19.58 4.78 8.54
N ALA A 299 20.91 4.95 8.75
CA ALA A 299 21.83 5.36 7.69
C ALA A 299 22.09 4.24 6.67
N ARG A 300 21.87 3.00 7.06
CA ARG A 300 22.03 1.80 6.22
C ARG A 300 20.70 1.23 5.75
N ALA A 301 19.59 1.69 6.33
CA ALA A 301 18.29 1.18 5.99
C ALA A 301 17.95 1.45 4.52
N ARG A 302 17.64 0.38 3.80
CA ARG A 302 17.18 0.43 2.39
C ARG A 302 15.71 0.83 2.28
N HIS A 303 14.92 0.52 3.33
CA HIS A 303 13.51 0.82 3.42
C HIS A 303 13.19 1.47 4.76
N GLY A 304 12.36 2.47 4.72
CA GLY A 304 11.82 3.10 5.91
C GLY A 304 10.32 3.33 5.76
N SER A 305 9.57 3.17 6.85
CA SER A 305 8.16 3.45 6.89
C SER A 305 7.81 4.28 8.12
N VAL A 306 6.90 5.21 7.96
CA VAL A 306 6.32 5.99 9.05
C VAL A 306 4.82 5.92 8.94
N GLN A 307 4.16 5.51 10.00
CA GLN A 307 2.71 5.49 10.08
C GLN A 307 2.28 6.23 11.35
N MET A 308 1.35 7.16 11.19
CA MET A 308 0.75 7.87 12.31
C MET A 308 -0.74 7.57 12.33
N ARG A 309 -1.25 7.17 13.47
CA ARG A 309 -2.67 6.95 13.71
C ARG A 309 -3.12 7.91 14.80
N TRP A 310 -4.25 8.50 14.58
CA TRP A 310 -4.90 9.34 15.58
C TRP A 310 -6.38 8.95 15.65
N ALA A 311 -6.86 8.68 16.86
CA ALA A 311 -8.25 8.35 17.11
C ALA A 311 -8.88 9.42 18.02
N MET A 312 -9.90 10.09 17.56
CA MET A 312 -10.66 11.03 18.37
C MET A 312 -12.02 10.39 18.72
N PRO A 313 -12.31 10.15 19.99
CA PRO A 313 -13.66 9.75 20.38
C PRO A 313 -14.61 10.91 20.12
N VAL A 314 -15.60 10.70 19.29
CA VAL A 314 -16.67 11.65 19.03
C VAL A 314 -17.85 11.29 19.94
N GLY A 315 -17.99 12.02 21.04
CA GLY A 315 -19.14 11.98 21.94
C GLY A 315 -19.16 10.75 22.88
N ARG A 316 -19.45 11.01 24.13
CA ARG A 316 -20.13 10.09 25.05
C ARG A 316 -21.60 10.38 25.02
#